data_2e306ab2e68fced03871e7f10d95f30d
#
_entry.id   2e306ab2e68fced03871e7f10d95f30d
#
_cell.length_a   1.000
_cell.length_b   1.000
_cell.length_c   1.000
_cell.angle_alpha   90.00
_cell.angle_beta   90.00
_cell.angle_gamma   90.00
#
_symmetry.space_group_name_H-M   'P 1'
#
loop_
_entity.id
_entity.type
_entity.pdbx_description
1 polymer ?
#
loop_
_entity_poly.entity_id
_entity_poly.type
_entity_poly.pdbx_seq_one_letter_code
_entity_poly.pdbx_strand_id
1 'polypeptide(L)'
;MARHFPTLTRNGFVLPSNIKASYEGAGEGRRSTGWDAPDNGINSINTPALRNLRSRSRAAVRNDPYAFNVIDKRVSNLIGTGITPRPTTDDDALRKLLQELWGDWVDEADADDRTDFYGQQALVARTVETSGECFVRLRPRGLDEGLAVPLQLQILAPEFVPHDKFESTKNGNVIRAGIEFTPGGKRVAYWMYLSHPRDAASLNAGYNQLVRVPAAQVLHIFEPIEPGQLRGVPRLSPVLKRLRSLDNYDDAVLFRQEVANLFAGFIKRPAPEAGQTPRDPVTGALLNLDRDGFTPMVALEPGTMQELGAGEEVEFSKPPDAGNNYPDFMRQQLMAAAAGSGTPYEILTGDMRGINDRALRVVLNEFRRRLEQLQFSVYVHQLCRPVRAAWMDMAVLSGVLVLDDYAQKRRQYLRTRWVPQGWAYIQPVQDVQARAMEVRAGFSSRSEMVLRTGYDAETVDLENAADLARATALGLNYNTLDAVEDTDDKEQP
;
A
#
# COMPACT_ATOMS: atom_id res chain seq x y z
N MET A 1 5.04 31.72 -48.39
CA MET A 1 5.84 32.29 -47.30
C MET A 1 4.90 32.64 -46.14
N ALA A 2 4.78 31.79 -45.14
CA ALA A 2 3.99 32.07 -43.96
C ALA A 2 4.78 33.01 -43.05
N ARG A 3 4.21 34.18 -42.75
CA ARG A 3 4.80 35.15 -41.83
C ARG A 3 4.68 34.60 -40.41
N HIS A 4 5.78 34.17 -39.81
CA HIS A 4 5.85 33.85 -38.39
C HIS A 4 5.81 35.16 -37.59
N PHE A 5 4.74 35.35 -36.83
CA PHE A 5 4.67 36.42 -35.84
C PHE A 5 5.38 35.96 -34.56
N PRO A 6 6.23 36.80 -33.95
CA PRO A 6 6.84 36.45 -32.66
C PRO A 6 5.79 36.38 -31.55
N THR A 7 5.79 35.31 -30.80
CA THR A 7 4.89 35.13 -29.67
C THR A 7 5.37 36.01 -28.52
N LEU A 8 4.60 37.04 -28.17
CA LEU A 8 4.83 37.88 -26.98
C LEU A 8 4.45 37.08 -25.72
N THR A 9 5.43 36.85 -24.86
CA THR A 9 5.13 36.38 -23.51
C THR A 9 4.58 37.50 -22.64
N ARG A 10 3.82 37.17 -21.59
CA ARG A 10 3.14 38.11 -20.66
C ARG A 10 4.08 39.17 -20.02
N ASN A 11 5.39 38.96 -20.09
CA ASN A 11 6.46 39.84 -19.57
C ASN A 11 7.24 40.61 -20.65
N GLY A 12 6.73 40.67 -21.89
CA GLY A 12 7.34 41.46 -22.95
C GLY A 12 8.65 40.92 -23.54
N PHE A 13 9.07 39.73 -23.18
CA PHE A 13 10.24 39.06 -23.81
C PHE A 13 9.84 38.39 -25.13
N VAL A 14 10.52 38.78 -26.20
CA VAL A 14 10.38 38.11 -27.49
C VAL A 14 11.33 36.94 -27.52
N LEU A 15 10.77 35.70 -27.49
CA LEU A 15 11.58 34.50 -27.71
C LEU A 15 11.95 34.44 -29.22
N PRO A 16 13.23 34.19 -29.58
CA PRO A 16 13.63 34.00 -30.94
C PRO A 16 12.82 32.87 -31.58
N SER A 17 12.24 33.10 -32.74
CA SER A 17 11.38 32.15 -33.48
C SER A 17 12.07 30.87 -33.96
N ASN A 18 13.37 30.69 -33.66
CA ASN A 18 14.19 29.57 -34.09
C ASN A 18 14.62 28.61 -32.95
N ILE A 19 14.15 28.81 -31.75
CA ILE A 19 14.43 27.85 -30.67
C ILE A 19 13.49 26.65 -30.85
N LYS A 20 14.00 25.60 -31.48
CA LYS A 20 13.34 24.30 -31.51
C LYS A 20 13.44 23.72 -30.10
N ALA A 21 12.33 23.14 -29.59
CA ALA A 21 12.35 22.39 -28.34
C ALA A 21 13.47 21.34 -28.41
N SER A 22 14.49 21.46 -27.56
CA SER A 22 15.63 20.53 -27.53
C SER A 22 15.26 19.18 -26.87
N TYR A 23 14.11 19.12 -26.20
CA TYR A 23 13.58 17.89 -25.62
C TYR A 23 12.60 17.23 -26.57
N GLU A 24 12.87 15.97 -26.97
CA GLU A 24 11.97 15.22 -27.86
C GLU A 24 10.54 15.07 -27.28
N GLY A 25 10.40 14.96 -25.96
CA GLY A 25 9.11 14.87 -25.27
C GLY A 25 8.26 16.14 -25.34
N ALA A 26 8.85 17.30 -25.70
CA ALA A 26 8.14 18.56 -25.91
C ALA A 26 7.78 18.80 -27.39
N GLY A 27 8.13 17.88 -28.27
CA GLY A 27 7.88 17.99 -29.70
C GLY A 27 6.43 17.66 -30.07
N GLU A 28 5.84 18.43 -31.00
CA GLU A 28 4.48 18.20 -31.54
C GLU A 28 4.48 17.32 -32.81
N GLY A 29 5.50 16.49 -33.00
CA GLY A 29 5.65 15.63 -34.17
C GLY A 29 4.67 14.44 -34.19
N ARG A 30 4.69 13.67 -35.31
CA ARG A 30 3.83 12.48 -35.49
C ARG A 30 3.88 11.47 -34.34
N ARG A 31 5.01 11.37 -33.60
CA ARG A 31 5.16 10.50 -32.43
C ARG A 31 4.40 10.99 -31.21
N SER A 32 4.09 12.28 -31.13
CA SER A 32 3.35 12.92 -30.04
C SER A 32 1.88 13.15 -30.37
N THR A 33 1.41 12.72 -31.54
CA THR A 33 0.02 12.87 -31.98
C THR A 33 -0.89 12.07 -31.03
N GLY A 34 -1.87 12.75 -30.43
CA GLY A 34 -2.79 12.14 -29.44
C GLY A 34 -2.22 12.05 -28.01
N TRP A 35 -1.01 12.57 -27.77
CA TRP A 35 -0.48 12.71 -26.41
C TRP A 35 -0.96 14.04 -25.83
N ASP A 36 -2.18 14.02 -25.31
CA ASP A 36 -2.80 15.16 -24.66
C ASP A 36 -2.45 15.11 -23.16
N ALA A 37 -1.57 16.01 -22.71
CA ALA A 37 -1.17 16.16 -21.32
C ALA A 37 -1.66 17.53 -20.82
N PRO A 38 -2.75 17.59 -20.03
CA PRO A 38 -3.29 18.85 -19.56
C PRO A 38 -2.33 19.56 -18.60
N ASP A 39 -2.04 20.83 -18.84
CA ASP A 39 -1.24 21.72 -17.98
C ASP A 39 -2.10 22.32 -16.85
N ASN A 40 -2.72 21.46 -16.06
CA ASN A 40 -3.56 21.85 -14.92
C ASN A 40 -2.85 21.54 -13.60
N GLY A 41 -3.03 22.40 -12.60
CA GLY A 41 -2.54 22.12 -11.24
C GLY A 41 -3.13 20.84 -10.67
N ILE A 42 -2.34 20.13 -9.86
CA ILE A 42 -2.65 18.79 -9.30
C ILE A 42 -4.04 18.69 -8.65
N ASN A 43 -4.51 19.74 -7.98
CA ASN A 43 -5.81 19.73 -7.31
C ASN A 43 -6.98 19.72 -8.29
N SER A 44 -6.83 20.40 -9.46
CA SER A 44 -7.83 20.38 -10.52
C SER A 44 -7.91 19.03 -11.23
N ILE A 45 -6.79 18.32 -11.33
CA ILE A 45 -6.72 16.96 -11.89
C ILE A 45 -7.30 15.95 -10.91
N ASN A 46 -6.93 16.05 -9.63
CA ASN A 46 -7.29 15.07 -8.62
C ASN A 46 -8.78 15.13 -8.24
N THR A 47 -9.36 16.35 -8.09
CA THR A 47 -10.72 16.49 -7.57
C THR A 47 -11.76 15.63 -8.32
N PRO A 48 -11.86 15.64 -9.66
CA PRO A 48 -12.82 14.81 -10.37
C PRO A 48 -12.46 13.30 -10.35
N ALA A 49 -11.18 12.96 -10.19
CA ALA A 49 -10.68 11.60 -10.27
C ALA A 49 -10.77 10.81 -8.95
N LEU A 50 -10.63 11.49 -7.79
CA LEU A 50 -10.47 10.86 -6.48
C LEU A 50 -11.58 9.85 -6.15
N ARG A 51 -12.84 10.18 -6.41
CA ARG A 51 -13.96 9.27 -6.13
C ARG A 51 -13.77 7.92 -6.81
N ASN A 52 -13.50 7.95 -8.12
CA ASN A 52 -13.36 6.74 -8.93
C ASN A 52 -12.09 5.98 -8.58
N LEU A 53 -10.97 6.69 -8.37
CA LEU A 53 -9.71 6.08 -8.00
C LEU A 53 -9.81 5.31 -6.68
N ARG A 54 -10.41 5.91 -5.64
CA ARG A 54 -10.63 5.27 -4.35
C ARG A 54 -11.53 4.05 -4.44
N SER A 55 -12.67 4.18 -5.12
CA SER A 55 -13.61 3.07 -5.28
C SER A 55 -12.98 1.89 -6.02
N ARG A 56 -12.26 2.16 -7.12
CA ARG A 56 -11.57 1.15 -7.92
C ARG A 56 -10.39 0.52 -7.16
N SER A 57 -9.60 1.32 -6.43
CA SER A 57 -8.50 0.83 -5.62
C SER A 57 -9.00 -0.10 -4.50
N ARG A 58 -10.04 0.27 -3.79
CA ARG A 58 -10.65 -0.59 -2.75
C ARG A 58 -11.28 -1.85 -3.32
N ALA A 59 -11.91 -1.76 -4.50
CA ALA A 59 -12.44 -2.93 -5.19
C ALA A 59 -11.32 -3.89 -5.61
N ALA A 60 -10.21 -3.37 -6.16
CA ALA A 60 -9.04 -4.15 -6.51
C ALA A 60 -8.45 -4.84 -5.26
N VAL A 61 -8.22 -4.11 -4.16
CA VAL A 61 -7.67 -4.72 -2.93
C VAL A 61 -8.58 -5.81 -2.35
N ARG A 62 -9.90 -5.77 -2.59
CA ARG A 62 -10.82 -6.82 -2.11
C ARG A 62 -10.89 -8.05 -3.01
N ASN A 63 -10.67 -7.88 -4.31
CA ASN A 63 -11.00 -8.92 -5.30
C ASN A 63 -9.79 -9.40 -6.12
N ASP A 64 -8.72 -8.60 -6.23
CA ASP A 64 -7.52 -8.93 -6.99
C ASP A 64 -6.40 -9.35 -6.01
N PRO A 65 -5.88 -10.58 -6.11
CA PRO A 65 -4.87 -11.11 -5.19
C PRO A 65 -3.56 -10.33 -5.25
N TYR A 66 -3.16 -9.82 -6.40
CA TYR A 66 -1.94 -9.01 -6.54
C TYR A 66 -2.09 -7.64 -5.90
N ALA A 67 -3.25 -6.98 -6.10
CA ALA A 67 -3.56 -5.72 -5.45
C ALA A 67 -3.60 -5.85 -3.92
N PHE A 68 -4.23 -6.93 -3.42
CA PHE A 68 -4.24 -7.24 -2.00
C PHE A 68 -2.83 -7.42 -1.45
N ASN A 69 -2.01 -8.24 -2.11
CA ASN A 69 -0.66 -8.54 -1.66
C ASN A 69 0.25 -7.30 -1.65
N VAL A 70 0.15 -6.43 -2.66
CA VAL A 70 0.88 -5.14 -2.67
C VAL A 70 0.60 -4.36 -1.39
N ILE A 71 -0.68 -4.12 -1.10
CA ILE A 71 -1.08 -3.33 0.07
C ILE A 71 -0.66 -4.01 1.38
N ASP A 72 -0.89 -5.31 1.48
CA ASP A 72 -0.57 -6.07 2.70
C ASP A 72 0.94 -6.08 3.00
N LYS A 73 1.78 -6.40 2.01
CA LYS A 73 3.24 -6.39 2.17
C LYS A 73 3.80 -4.99 2.41
N ARG A 74 3.24 -3.97 1.79
CA ARG A 74 3.66 -2.60 2.06
C ARG A 74 3.31 -2.17 3.48
N VAL A 75 2.09 -2.41 3.95
CA VAL A 75 1.67 -2.06 5.32
C VAL A 75 2.49 -2.79 6.37
N SER A 76 2.69 -4.10 6.22
CA SER A 76 3.49 -4.90 7.15
C SER A 76 4.95 -4.44 7.22
N ASN A 77 5.53 -3.98 6.12
CA ASN A 77 6.90 -3.44 6.12
C ASN A 77 6.97 -1.94 6.50
N LEU A 78 5.89 -1.16 6.36
CA LEU A 78 5.85 0.23 6.80
C LEU A 78 5.71 0.36 8.31
N ILE A 79 4.85 -0.42 8.91
CA ILE A 79 4.50 -0.30 10.32
C ILE A 79 5.00 -1.49 11.13
N GLY A 80 4.81 -2.72 10.62
CA GLY A 80 5.14 -3.94 11.36
C GLY A 80 4.38 -4.00 12.68
N THR A 81 5.10 -4.18 13.78
CA THR A 81 4.56 -4.18 15.16
C THR A 81 4.35 -2.77 15.72
N GLY A 82 4.65 -1.73 14.96
CA GLY A 82 4.45 -0.34 15.35
C GLY A 82 5.72 0.51 15.33
N ILE A 83 5.53 1.82 15.19
CA ILE A 83 6.58 2.82 15.31
C ILE A 83 6.52 3.36 16.74
N THR A 84 7.50 2.97 17.56
CA THR A 84 7.52 3.26 19.00
C THR A 84 8.26 4.56 19.33
N PRO A 85 7.79 5.38 20.31
CA PRO A 85 8.50 6.54 20.77
C PRO A 85 9.54 6.18 21.82
N ARG A 86 10.71 6.84 21.75
CA ARG A 86 11.74 6.80 22.77
C ARG A 86 12.03 8.24 23.20
N PRO A 87 11.57 8.67 24.41
CA PRO A 87 11.86 10.00 24.92
C PRO A 87 13.37 10.21 25.05
N THR A 88 13.86 11.39 24.66
CA THR A 88 15.29 11.72 24.72
C THR A 88 15.57 12.76 25.81
N THR A 89 14.89 12.65 26.94
CA THR A 89 15.17 13.48 28.12
C THR A 89 16.37 12.95 28.89
N ASP A 90 17.15 13.85 29.48
CA ASP A 90 18.33 13.49 30.27
C ASP A 90 17.96 13.00 31.69
N ASP A 91 16.70 13.18 32.11
CA ASP A 91 16.18 12.69 33.38
C ASP A 91 15.65 11.25 33.21
N ASP A 92 16.35 10.31 33.81
CA ASP A 92 16.04 8.87 33.73
C ASP A 92 14.70 8.52 34.40
N ALA A 93 14.37 9.15 35.52
CA ALA A 93 13.12 8.91 36.23
C ALA A 93 11.94 9.39 35.40
N LEU A 94 12.04 10.56 34.81
CA LEU A 94 11.03 11.10 33.91
C LEU A 94 10.91 10.25 32.63
N ARG A 95 12.03 9.77 32.10
CA ARG A 95 12.01 8.91 30.89
C ARG A 95 11.23 7.64 31.13
N LYS A 96 11.47 6.95 32.26
CA LYS A 96 10.73 5.74 32.65
C LYS A 96 9.25 6.03 32.86
N LEU A 97 8.91 7.08 33.60
CA LEU A 97 7.52 7.48 33.81
C LEU A 97 6.78 7.76 32.48
N LEU A 98 7.45 8.45 31.54
CA LEU A 98 6.87 8.75 30.23
C LEU A 98 6.69 7.48 29.35
N GLN A 99 7.54 6.47 29.54
CA GLN A 99 7.40 5.18 28.84
C GLN A 99 6.28 4.34 29.42
N GLU A 100 6.18 4.24 30.75
CA GLU A 100 5.12 3.52 31.45
C GLU A 100 3.74 4.14 31.13
N LEU A 101 3.59 5.44 31.32
CA LEU A 101 2.34 6.14 31.04
C LEU A 101 1.94 6.07 29.54
N TRP A 102 2.92 6.04 28.63
CA TRP A 102 2.65 5.83 27.21
C TRP A 102 2.20 4.40 26.95
N GLY A 103 2.80 3.42 27.60
CA GLY A 103 2.40 2.00 27.51
C GLY A 103 0.95 1.81 27.91
N ASP A 104 0.57 2.33 29.09
CA ASP A 104 -0.81 2.26 29.58
C ASP A 104 -1.81 2.91 28.60
N TRP A 105 -1.46 4.07 28.06
CA TRP A 105 -2.30 4.79 27.11
C TRP A 105 -2.42 4.08 25.75
N VAL A 106 -1.41 3.35 25.31
CA VAL A 106 -1.40 2.67 24.00
C VAL A 106 -2.61 1.75 23.84
N ASP A 107 -2.95 0.98 24.88
CA ASP A 107 -4.05 0.03 24.87
C ASP A 107 -5.44 0.72 24.88
N GLU A 108 -5.52 1.95 25.37
CA GLU A 108 -6.75 2.74 25.49
C GLU A 108 -6.92 3.78 24.37
N ALA A 109 -5.97 3.85 23.44
CA ALA A 109 -5.89 4.92 22.45
C ALA A 109 -7.03 4.95 21.43
N ASP A 110 -7.71 3.82 21.20
CA ASP A 110 -8.73 3.70 20.15
C ASP A 110 -10.11 4.15 20.65
N ALA A 111 -10.68 5.15 20.02
CA ALA A 111 -12.05 5.61 20.31
C ALA A 111 -13.14 4.61 19.91
N ASP A 112 -12.83 3.64 19.04
CA ASP A 112 -13.74 2.58 18.60
C ASP A 112 -13.49 1.25 19.36
N ASP A 113 -12.52 1.24 20.29
CA ASP A 113 -12.17 0.11 21.20
C ASP A 113 -11.95 -1.22 20.46
N ARG A 114 -11.19 -1.18 19.37
CA ARG A 114 -10.93 -2.35 18.52
C ARG A 114 -9.48 -2.78 18.49
N THR A 115 -8.55 -1.86 18.69
CA THR A 115 -7.12 -2.10 18.57
C THR A 115 -6.33 -1.10 19.40
N ASP A 116 -5.06 -1.40 19.63
CA ASP A 116 -4.12 -0.50 20.29
C ASP A 116 -3.63 0.60 19.32
N PHE A 117 -2.82 1.53 19.83
CA PHE A 117 -2.24 2.61 18.99
C PHE A 117 -1.40 2.09 17.83
N TYR A 118 -0.71 0.96 17.99
CA TYR A 118 0.14 0.40 16.93
C TYR A 118 -0.69 -0.27 15.84
N GLY A 119 -1.77 -0.93 16.20
CA GLY A 119 -2.78 -1.41 15.26
C GLY A 119 -3.48 -0.27 14.52
N GLN A 120 -3.72 0.87 15.20
CA GLN A 120 -4.21 2.09 14.56
C GLN A 120 -3.22 2.64 13.53
N GLN A 121 -1.90 2.61 13.81
CA GLN A 121 -0.88 2.99 12.81
C GLN A 121 -0.98 2.11 11.56
N ALA A 122 -1.15 0.81 11.74
CA ALA A 122 -1.31 -0.13 10.62
C ALA A 122 -2.60 0.14 9.82
N LEU A 123 -3.71 0.44 10.50
CA LEU A 123 -4.97 0.79 9.85
C LEU A 123 -4.87 2.12 9.08
N VAL A 124 -4.19 3.12 9.64
CA VAL A 124 -3.88 4.39 8.95
C VAL A 124 -3.05 4.12 7.70
N ALA A 125 -1.98 3.31 7.81
CA ALA A 125 -1.12 2.98 6.67
C ALA A 125 -1.92 2.23 5.58
N ARG A 126 -2.74 1.25 5.95
CA ARG A 126 -3.63 0.53 5.02
C ARG A 126 -4.60 1.48 4.32
N THR A 127 -5.15 2.44 5.05
CA THR A 127 -6.09 3.43 4.48
C THR A 127 -5.38 4.37 3.52
N VAL A 128 -4.18 4.85 3.86
CA VAL A 128 -3.35 5.71 3.00
C VAL A 128 -2.95 4.97 1.73
N GLU A 129 -2.41 3.76 1.82
CA GLU A 129 -1.98 2.98 0.67
C GLU A 129 -3.16 2.61 -0.25
N THR A 130 -4.31 2.23 0.31
CA THR A 130 -5.50 1.81 -0.45
C THR A 130 -6.30 2.98 -1.00
N SER A 131 -6.48 4.06 -0.21
CA SER A 131 -7.41 5.15 -0.52
C SER A 131 -6.72 6.50 -0.77
N GLY A 132 -5.39 6.57 -0.60
CA GLY A 132 -4.56 7.73 -0.84
C GLY A 132 -4.34 8.61 0.38
N GLU A 133 -5.28 8.66 1.31
CA GLU A 133 -5.20 9.48 2.52
C GLU A 133 -6.04 8.89 3.64
N CYS A 134 -5.75 9.34 4.85
CA CYS A 134 -6.48 9.01 6.07
C CYS A 134 -6.63 10.25 6.96
N PHE A 135 -7.74 10.36 7.66
CA PHE A 135 -7.93 11.37 8.70
C PHE A 135 -7.94 10.69 10.07
N VAL A 136 -7.25 11.30 11.04
CA VAL A 136 -7.30 10.87 12.43
C VAL A 136 -7.79 12.04 13.26
N ARG A 137 -8.89 11.85 13.96
CA ARG A 137 -9.46 12.83 14.86
C ARG A 137 -8.96 12.62 16.27
N LEU A 138 -8.39 13.65 16.86
CA LEU A 138 -8.03 13.69 18.27
C LEU A 138 -9.31 13.92 19.08
N ARG A 139 -9.60 13.02 20.03
CA ARG A 139 -10.79 13.01 20.88
C ARG A 139 -10.38 13.23 22.34
N PRO A 140 -10.31 14.48 22.83
CA PRO A 140 -10.23 14.69 24.26
C PRO A 140 -11.41 14.04 24.96
N ARG A 141 -11.14 13.36 26.10
CA ARG A 141 -12.13 12.66 26.93
C ARG A 141 -12.27 13.33 28.28
N GLY A 142 -13.34 12.99 28.96
CA GLY A 142 -13.56 13.43 30.34
C GLY A 142 -12.60 12.73 31.31
N LEU A 143 -12.27 13.39 32.43
CA LEU A 143 -11.46 12.77 33.48
C LEU A 143 -12.22 11.66 34.20
N ASP A 144 -13.53 11.65 34.12
CA ASP A 144 -14.46 10.65 34.66
C ASP A 144 -14.48 9.33 33.88
N GLU A 145 -13.91 9.30 32.68
CA GLU A 145 -13.83 8.10 31.86
C GLU A 145 -12.72 7.12 32.34
N GLY A 146 -11.85 7.54 33.28
CA GLY A 146 -10.84 6.67 33.91
C GLY A 146 -9.65 6.26 33.04
N LEU A 147 -9.43 6.96 31.91
CA LEU A 147 -8.29 6.69 31.02
C LEU A 147 -6.97 7.14 31.62
N ALA A 148 -5.88 6.41 31.37
CA ALA A 148 -4.53 6.77 31.77
C ALA A 148 -4.13 8.20 31.34
N VAL A 149 -4.47 8.56 30.10
CA VAL A 149 -4.45 9.95 29.60
C VAL A 149 -5.75 10.18 28.83
N PRO A 150 -6.50 11.27 29.12
CA PRO A 150 -7.84 11.48 28.57
C PRO A 150 -7.82 11.95 27.11
N LEU A 151 -7.23 11.14 26.25
CA LEU A 151 -7.14 11.34 24.79
C LEU A 151 -7.34 10.03 24.10
N GLN A 152 -8.26 9.98 23.17
CA GLN A 152 -8.43 8.87 22.23
C GLN A 152 -8.31 9.35 20.80
N LEU A 153 -8.07 8.41 19.87
CA LEU A 153 -7.92 8.65 18.46
C LEU A 153 -9.05 7.96 17.70
N GLN A 154 -9.64 8.67 16.76
CA GLN A 154 -10.64 8.10 15.85
C GLN A 154 -10.12 8.13 14.42
N ILE A 155 -10.00 6.96 13.78
CA ILE A 155 -9.55 6.83 12.41
C ILE A 155 -10.75 6.98 11.48
N LEU A 156 -10.65 7.87 10.51
CA LEU A 156 -11.73 8.23 9.60
C LEU A 156 -11.30 8.04 8.14
N ALA A 157 -12.20 7.41 7.37
CA ALA A 157 -12.02 7.25 5.95
C ALA A 157 -11.99 8.60 5.21
N PRO A 158 -11.36 8.71 4.03
CA PRO A 158 -11.29 9.95 3.25
C PRO A 158 -12.63 10.60 2.93
N GLU A 159 -13.70 9.81 2.87
CA GLU A 159 -15.06 10.27 2.56
C GLU A 159 -15.69 11.13 3.64
N PHE A 160 -15.20 11.05 4.87
CA PHE A 160 -15.67 11.95 5.94
C PHE A 160 -15.40 13.42 5.62
N VAL A 161 -14.37 13.73 4.81
CA VAL A 161 -14.09 15.09 4.34
C VAL A 161 -14.41 15.18 2.84
N PRO A 162 -15.49 15.88 2.44
CA PRO A 162 -15.90 15.97 1.04
C PRO A 162 -14.83 16.68 0.19
N HIS A 163 -14.27 15.98 -0.77
CA HIS A 163 -13.23 16.50 -1.67
C HIS A 163 -13.78 17.46 -2.74
N ASP A 164 -15.10 17.49 -2.92
CA ASP A 164 -15.87 18.32 -3.85
C ASP A 164 -16.45 19.59 -3.21
N LYS A 165 -16.20 19.83 -1.90
CA LYS A 165 -16.64 21.04 -1.24
C LYS A 165 -15.67 22.19 -1.46
N PHE A 166 -16.15 23.18 -2.24
CA PHE A 166 -15.46 24.45 -2.50
C PHE A 166 -16.40 25.59 -2.17
N GLU A 167 -16.02 26.48 -1.28
CA GLU A 167 -16.87 27.56 -0.80
C GLU A 167 -16.03 28.70 -0.21
N SER A 168 -16.46 29.94 -0.37
CA SER A 168 -15.91 31.08 0.34
C SER A 168 -16.76 31.35 1.59
N THR A 169 -16.15 31.42 2.76
CA THR A 169 -16.85 31.67 4.00
C THR A 169 -17.05 33.17 4.23
N LYS A 170 -18.06 33.52 5.04
CA LYS A 170 -18.34 34.92 5.42
C LYS A 170 -17.15 35.64 6.08
N ASN A 171 -16.24 34.89 6.69
CA ASN A 171 -15.06 35.42 7.38
C ASN A 171 -13.84 35.60 6.45
N GLY A 172 -14.02 35.51 5.14
CA GLY A 172 -12.93 35.64 4.18
C GLY A 172 -12.05 34.38 4.04
N ASN A 173 -12.32 33.32 4.77
CA ASN A 173 -11.65 32.03 4.58
C ASN A 173 -12.18 31.34 3.33
N VAL A 174 -11.35 30.46 2.74
CA VAL A 174 -11.72 29.70 1.56
C VAL A 174 -11.68 28.20 1.89
N ILE A 175 -12.77 27.50 1.59
CA ILE A 175 -12.83 26.04 1.67
C ILE A 175 -12.42 25.49 0.31
N ARG A 176 -11.41 24.64 0.31
CA ARG A 176 -10.92 23.92 -0.87
C ARG A 176 -10.83 22.43 -0.55
N ALA A 177 -11.55 21.63 -1.32
CA ALA A 177 -11.59 20.17 -1.12
C ALA A 177 -11.94 19.75 0.32
N GLY A 178 -12.90 20.49 0.96
CA GLY A 178 -13.34 20.24 2.33
C GLY A 178 -12.43 20.77 3.43
N ILE A 179 -11.32 21.42 3.10
CA ILE A 179 -10.36 22.01 4.04
C ILE A 179 -10.47 23.52 4.00
N GLU A 180 -10.64 24.14 5.15
CA GLU A 180 -10.77 25.61 5.31
C GLU A 180 -9.39 26.24 5.51
N PHE A 181 -9.10 27.27 4.73
CA PHE A 181 -7.85 28.03 4.76
C PHE A 181 -8.11 29.50 5.05
N THR A 182 -7.23 30.13 5.80
CA THR A 182 -7.20 31.60 5.88
C THR A 182 -6.78 32.21 4.55
N PRO A 183 -6.99 33.53 4.33
CA PRO A 183 -6.43 34.23 3.16
C PRO A 183 -4.93 34.06 3.01
N GLY A 184 -4.19 33.90 4.12
CA GLY A 184 -2.75 33.63 4.13
C GLY A 184 -2.37 32.15 3.89
N GLY A 185 -3.33 31.27 3.55
CA GLY A 185 -3.05 29.86 3.22
C GLY A 185 -2.90 28.91 4.42
N LYS A 186 -3.09 29.38 5.66
CA LYS A 186 -3.04 28.50 6.85
C LYS A 186 -4.31 27.66 6.96
N ARG A 187 -4.19 26.37 7.18
CA ARG A 187 -5.32 25.46 7.48
C ARG A 187 -5.89 25.80 8.86
N VAL A 188 -7.20 25.99 8.94
CA VAL A 188 -7.88 26.35 10.21
C VAL A 188 -8.96 25.34 10.61
N ALA A 189 -9.58 24.65 9.66
CA ALA A 189 -10.59 23.65 9.96
C ALA A 189 -10.74 22.63 8.83
N TYR A 190 -11.42 21.54 9.16
CA TYR A 190 -11.92 20.53 8.23
C TYR A 190 -13.44 20.45 8.34
N TRP A 191 -14.11 20.37 7.20
CA TRP A 191 -15.55 20.15 7.15
C TRP A 191 -15.79 18.65 7.02
N MET A 192 -16.38 18.05 8.05
CA MET A 192 -16.47 16.60 8.20
C MET A 192 -17.91 16.17 8.37
N TYR A 193 -18.29 15.04 7.76
CA TYR A 193 -19.55 14.37 8.05
C TYR A 193 -19.51 13.74 9.46
N LEU A 194 -20.69 13.68 10.11
CA LEU A 194 -20.84 13.02 11.42
C LEU A 194 -20.75 11.50 11.31
N SER A 195 -21.22 10.94 10.21
CA SER A 195 -21.14 9.52 9.88
C SER A 195 -20.67 9.32 8.44
N HIS A 196 -20.29 8.10 8.07
CA HIS A 196 -19.82 7.84 6.72
C HIS A 196 -20.93 8.07 5.69
N PRO A 197 -20.74 9.00 4.71
CA PRO A 197 -21.84 9.49 3.83
C PRO A 197 -22.40 8.44 2.87
N ARG A 198 -21.81 7.25 2.82
CA ARG A 198 -22.21 6.13 1.94
C ARG A 198 -22.40 4.82 2.69
N ASP A 199 -22.54 4.89 3.99
CA ASP A 199 -22.90 3.73 4.79
C ASP A 199 -24.40 3.69 4.98
N ALA A 200 -25.04 2.72 4.31
CA ALA A 200 -26.49 2.52 4.40
C ALA A 200 -26.96 2.09 5.80
N ALA A 201 -26.05 1.55 6.60
CA ALA A 201 -26.33 1.16 7.99
C ALA A 201 -26.39 2.36 8.95
N SER A 202 -26.01 3.56 8.50
CA SER A 202 -26.12 4.78 9.28
C SER A 202 -27.59 5.25 9.35
N LEU A 203 -28.31 4.78 10.36
CA LEU A 203 -29.73 5.10 10.60
C LEU A 203 -29.96 6.51 11.16
N ASN A 204 -28.91 7.31 11.34
CA ASN A 204 -29.04 8.65 11.89
C ASN A 204 -29.52 9.65 10.83
N ALA A 205 -30.61 10.38 11.13
CA ALA A 205 -31.19 11.40 10.28
C ALA A 205 -30.24 12.57 9.90
N GLY A 206 -29.04 12.61 10.44
CA GLY A 206 -28.02 13.64 10.21
C GLY A 206 -26.79 13.19 9.41
N TYR A 207 -26.83 12.04 8.70
CA TYR A 207 -25.66 11.48 8.01
C TYR A 207 -24.99 12.43 6.99
N ASN A 208 -25.76 13.35 6.39
CA ASN A 208 -25.25 14.37 5.46
C ASN A 208 -24.87 15.69 6.14
N GLN A 209 -24.97 15.79 7.48
CA GLN A 209 -24.60 16.99 8.20
C GLN A 209 -23.09 17.15 8.25
N LEU A 210 -22.61 18.29 7.76
CA LEU A 210 -21.22 18.71 7.86
C LEU A 210 -20.99 19.52 9.12
N VAL A 211 -19.98 19.15 9.87
CA VAL A 211 -19.53 19.84 11.05
C VAL A 211 -18.14 20.43 10.78
N ARG A 212 -17.92 21.66 11.22
CA ARG A 212 -16.64 22.32 11.16
C ARG A 212 -15.76 21.86 12.35
N VAL A 213 -14.70 21.11 12.08
CA VAL A 213 -13.75 20.62 13.08
C VAL A 213 -12.45 21.41 12.99
N PRO A 214 -11.94 21.99 14.10
CA PRO A 214 -10.69 22.72 14.10
C PRO A 214 -9.52 21.87 13.58
N ALA A 215 -8.62 22.48 12.80
CA ALA A 215 -7.47 21.76 12.24
C ALA A 215 -6.53 21.18 13.30
N ALA A 216 -6.50 21.77 14.50
CA ALA A 216 -5.72 21.25 15.62
C ALA A 216 -6.22 19.89 16.14
N GLN A 217 -7.46 19.52 15.85
CA GLN A 217 -8.07 18.25 16.26
C GLN A 217 -8.10 17.19 15.16
N VAL A 218 -7.52 17.47 13.99
CA VAL A 218 -7.55 16.55 12.84
C VAL A 218 -6.15 16.41 12.26
N LEU A 219 -5.66 15.19 12.23
CA LEU A 219 -4.45 14.84 11.52
C LEU A 219 -4.86 14.34 10.12
N HIS A 220 -4.22 14.89 9.09
CA HIS A 220 -4.44 14.54 7.71
C HIS A 220 -3.19 13.87 7.15
N ILE A 221 -3.25 12.57 6.98
CA ILE A 221 -2.12 11.72 6.63
C ILE A 221 -2.22 11.31 5.16
N PHE A 222 -1.25 11.69 4.35
CA PHE A 222 -1.10 11.27 2.95
C PHE A 222 0.33 11.55 2.45
N GLU A 223 0.73 10.88 1.39
CA GLU A 223 1.98 11.16 0.70
C GLU A 223 1.75 12.27 -0.37
N PRO A 224 2.32 13.47 -0.21
CA PRO A 224 2.27 14.49 -1.25
C PRO A 224 3.20 14.08 -2.41
N ILE A 225 2.68 14.04 -3.62
CA ILE A 225 3.42 13.72 -4.84
C ILE A 225 3.91 15.01 -5.52
N GLU A 226 3.07 16.05 -5.45
CA GLU A 226 3.38 17.35 -6.05
C GLU A 226 3.21 18.50 -5.04
N PRO A 227 3.98 19.60 -5.20
CA PRO A 227 3.81 20.79 -4.35
C PRO A 227 2.39 21.36 -4.43
N GLY A 228 1.84 21.76 -3.28
CA GLY A 228 0.50 22.33 -3.20
C GLY A 228 -0.65 21.33 -3.25
N GLN A 229 -0.38 20.04 -3.32
CA GLN A 229 -1.41 18.99 -3.28
C GLN A 229 -2.20 19.03 -1.96
N LEU A 230 -3.53 19.02 -2.05
CA LEU A 230 -4.43 19.10 -0.90
C LEU A 230 -4.95 17.74 -0.45
N ARG A 231 -5.10 16.79 -1.35
CA ARG A 231 -5.70 15.47 -1.10
C ARG A 231 -4.82 14.34 -1.64
N GLY A 232 -4.77 13.23 -0.91
CA GLY A 232 -3.98 12.07 -1.29
C GLY A 232 -4.61 11.23 -2.41
N VAL A 233 -3.74 10.52 -3.17
CA VAL A 233 -4.10 9.64 -4.29
C VAL A 233 -3.70 8.21 -3.95
N PRO A 234 -4.57 7.19 -4.21
CA PRO A 234 -4.28 5.78 -3.92
C PRO A 234 -2.99 5.29 -4.57
N ARG A 235 -2.22 4.46 -3.86
CA ARG A 235 -0.96 3.87 -4.35
C ARG A 235 -1.12 3.10 -5.65
N LEU A 236 -2.21 2.38 -5.79
CA LEU A 236 -2.49 1.55 -6.96
C LEU A 236 -2.91 2.35 -8.20
N SER A 237 -3.11 3.68 -8.11
CA SER A 237 -3.61 4.51 -9.21
C SER A 237 -2.91 4.28 -10.55
N PRO A 238 -1.56 4.17 -10.63
CA PRO A 238 -0.86 3.93 -11.89
C PRO A 238 -1.11 2.56 -12.51
N VAL A 239 -1.48 1.57 -11.69
CA VAL A 239 -1.54 0.15 -12.09
C VAL A 239 -2.97 -0.42 -12.14
N LEU A 240 -3.99 0.31 -11.66
CA LEU A 240 -5.37 -0.16 -11.60
C LEU A 240 -5.91 -0.69 -12.95
N LYS A 241 -5.66 0.01 -14.05
CA LYS A 241 -6.09 -0.44 -15.38
C LYS A 241 -5.39 -1.73 -15.80
N ARG A 242 -4.09 -1.82 -15.50
CA ARG A 242 -3.28 -2.99 -15.83
C ARG A 242 -3.73 -4.23 -15.05
N LEU A 243 -3.91 -4.10 -13.73
CA LEU A 243 -4.38 -5.18 -12.87
C LEU A 243 -5.74 -5.69 -13.35
N ARG A 244 -6.71 -4.80 -13.61
CA ARG A 244 -8.01 -5.21 -14.16
C ARG A 244 -7.89 -5.90 -15.52
N SER A 245 -6.99 -5.46 -16.39
CA SER A 245 -6.81 -6.09 -17.70
C SER A 245 -6.18 -7.47 -17.57
N LEU A 246 -5.30 -7.66 -16.57
CA LEU A 246 -4.70 -8.96 -16.25
C LEU A 246 -5.76 -9.93 -15.70
N ASP A 247 -6.56 -9.49 -14.75
CA ASP A 247 -7.68 -10.24 -14.18
C ASP A 247 -8.62 -10.75 -15.28
N ASN A 248 -9.10 -9.85 -16.16
CA ASN A 248 -9.94 -10.23 -17.30
C ASN A 248 -9.24 -11.18 -18.30
N TYR A 249 -7.93 -11.03 -18.47
CA TYR A 249 -7.16 -11.91 -19.35
C TYR A 249 -7.02 -13.31 -18.76
N ASP A 250 -6.75 -13.38 -17.46
CA ASP A 250 -6.63 -14.63 -16.71
C ASP A 250 -7.95 -15.40 -16.72
N ASP A 251 -9.07 -14.72 -16.44
CA ASP A 251 -10.42 -15.28 -16.53
C ASP A 251 -10.71 -15.82 -17.95
N ALA A 252 -10.33 -15.07 -18.99
CA ALA A 252 -10.53 -15.52 -20.37
C ALA A 252 -9.69 -16.75 -20.73
N VAL A 253 -8.47 -16.86 -20.18
CA VAL A 253 -7.60 -18.03 -20.36
C VAL A 253 -8.17 -19.24 -19.61
N LEU A 254 -8.62 -19.04 -18.37
CA LEU A 254 -9.27 -20.10 -17.57
C LEU A 254 -10.53 -20.62 -18.29
N PHE A 255 -11.42 -19.70 -18.69
CA PHE A 255 -12.63 -20.07 -19.45
C PHE A 255 -12.31 -20.84 -20.73
N ARG A 256 -11.28 -20.40 -21.46
CA ARG A 256 -10.81 -21.10 -22.65
C ARG A 256 -10.33 -22.51 -22.34
N GLN A 257 -9.62 -22.71 -21.22
CA GLN A 257 -9.18 -24.03 -20.78
C GLN A 257 -10.36 -24.91 -20.34
N GLU A 258 -11.34 -24.36 -19.67
CA GLU A 258 -12.57 -25.04 -19.30
C GLU A 258 -13.32 -25.56 -20.56
N VAL A 259 -13.52 -24.66 -21.55
CA VAL A 259 -14.16 -25.02 -22.84
C VAL A 259 -13.32 -26.05 -23.62
N ALA A 260 -11.99 -25.92 -23.57
CA ALA A 260 -11.07 -26.86 -24.20
C ALA A 260 -11.16 -28.27 -23.62
N ASN A 261 -11.48 -28.38 -22.33
CA ASN A 261 -11.71 -29.69 -21.69
C ASN A 261 -13.08 -30.29 -22.01
N LEU A 262 -14.00 -29.52 -22.58
CA LEU A 262 -15.25 -30.03 -23.16
C LEU A 262 -14.95 -30.57 -24.58
N PHE A 263 -14.60 -31.83 -24.66
CA PHE A 263 -14.35 -32.48 -25.97
C PHE A 263 -15.59 -32.39 -26.87
N ALA A 264 -15.54 -31.55 -27.89
CA ALA A 264 -16.51 -31.61 -29.00
C ALA A 264 -15.91 -32.38 -30.14
N GLY A 265 -16.43 -33.54 -30.42
CA GLY A 265 -16.13 -34.31 -31.62
C GLY A 265 -17.15 -33.95 -32.72
N PHE A 266 -16.66 -33.65 -33.91
CA PHE A 266 -17.49 -33.42 -35.06
C PHE A 266 -17.40 -34.67 -35.95
N ILE A 267 -18.54 -35.27 -36.27
CA ILE A 267 -18.60 -36.37 -37.24
C ILE A 267 -18.72 -35.77 -38.64
N LYS A 268 -17.67 -35.89 -39.45
CA LYS A 268 -17.71 -35.49 -40.86
C LYS A 268 -18.34 -36.60 -41.65
N ARG A 269 -19.38 -36.27 -42.41
CA ARG A 269 -20.01 -37.15 -43.36
C ARG A 269 -19.63 -36.74 -44.80
N PRO A 270 -19.29 -37.68 -45.70
CA PRO A 270 -19.10 -37.33 -47.10
C PRO A 270 -20.38 -36.73 -47.66
N ALA A 271 -20.25 -35.75 -48.55
CA ALA A 271 -21.40 -35.16 -49.21
C ALA A 271 -22.12 -36.23 -50.01
N PRO A 272 -23.47 -36.38 -49.93
CA PRO A 272 -24.19 -37.31 -50.69
C PRO A 272 -24.00 -37.03 -52.21
N GLU A 273 -23.74 -38.04 -53.01
CA GLU A 273 -23.72 -37.90 -54.48
C GLU A 273 -25.04 -37.30 -55.00
N ALA A 274 -24.93 -36.37 -55.93
CA ALA A 274 -26.09 -35.65 -56.45
C ALA A 274 -27.17 -36.65 -56.97
N GLY A 275 -28.31 -36.70 -56.27
CA GLY A 275 -29.45 -37.58 -56.60
C GLY A 275 -29.74 -38.73 -55.63
N GLN A 276 -28.92 -38.93 -54.59
CA GLN A 276 -29.21 -39.95 -53.57
C GLN A 276 -29.76 -39.26 -52.29
N THR A 277 -30.91 -39.72 -51.82
CA THR A 277 -31.46 -39.30 -50.51
C THR A 277 -30.59 -39.91 -49.41
N PRO A 278 -30.04 -39.12 -48.45
CA PRO A 278 -29.20 -39.68 -47.41
C PRO A 278 -29.98 -40.71 -46.58
N ARG A 279 -29.39 -41.89 -46.41
CA ARG A 279 -29.94 -42.99 -45.59
C ARG A 279 -29.00 -43.15 -44.35
N ASP A 280 -29.60 -43.55 -43.25
CA ASP A 280 -28.86 -44.01 -42.09
C ASP A 280 -28.04 -45.24 -42.43
N PRO A 281 -26.70 -45.20 -42.28
CA PRO A 281 -25.86 -46.35 -42.73
C PRO A 281 -26.08 -47.65 -41.90
N VAL A 282 -26.66 -47.54 -40.71
CA VAL A 282 -26.86 -48.67 -39.78
C VAL A 282 -28.28 -49.25 -39.97
N THR A 283 -29.29 -48.40 -40.09
CA THR A 283 -30.70 -48.84 -40.15
C THR A 283 -31.27 -48.82 -41.56
N GLY A 284 -30.60 -48.21 -42.53
CA GLY A 284 -31.09 -48.07 -43.91
C GLY A 284 -32.30 -47.14 -44.07
N ALA A 285 -32.77 -46.56 -42.99
CA ALA A 285 -33.89 -45.62 -42.98
C ALA A 285 -33.53 -44.30 -43.68
N LEU A 286 -34.49 -43.67 -44.37
CA LEU A 286 -34.32 -42.34 -44.92
C LEU A 286 -34.07 -41.34 -43.80
N LEU A 287 -32.93 -40.69 -43.81
CA LEU A 287 -32.67 -39.58 -42.92
C LEU A 287 -33.59 -38.44 -43.33
N ASN A 288 -34.63 -38.22 -42.56
CA ASN A 288 -35.44 -37.02 -42.68
C ASN A 288 -34.55 -35.83 -42.23
N LEU A 289 -34.00 -35.14 -43.21
CA LEU A 289 -33.46 -33.82 -42.98
C LEU A 289 -34.67 -32.92 -42.71
N ASP A 290 -34.95 -32.62 -41.45
CA ASP A 290 -35.93 -31.63 -41.12
C ASP A 290 -35.58 -30.32 -41.85
N ARG A 291 -36.61 -29.65 -42.32
CA ARG A 291 -36.53 -28.43 -43.16
C ARG A 291 -35.68 -27.31 -42.55
N ASP A 292 -35.29 -27.44 -41.31
CA ASP A 292 -34.54 -26.43 -40.53
C ASP A 292 -33.05 -26.75 -40.36
N GLY A 293 -32.51 -27.79 -41.02
CA GLY A 293 -31.07 -28.07 -41.03
C GLY A 293 -30.49 -28.50 -39.69
N PHE A 294 -31.30 -28.99 -38.79
CA PHE A 294 -30.83 -29.43 -37.46
C PHE A 294 -30.10 -30.79 -37.62
N THR A 295 -28.80 -30.73 -37.47
CA THR A 295 -27.97 -31.96 -37.27
C THR A 295 -28.24 -32.50 -35.88
N PRO A 296 -28.59 -33.79 -35.70
CA PRO A 296 -28.80 -34.34 -34.37
C PRO A 296 -27.52 -34.23 -33.54
N MET A 297 -27.61 -33.56 -32.41
CA MET A 297 -26.50 -33.52 -31.42
C MET A 297 -26.49 -34.87 -30.71
N VAL A 298 -25.42 -35.62 -30.88
CA VAL A 298 -25.15 -36.83 -30.13
C VAL A 298 -24.37 -36.44 -28.89
N ALA A 299 -24.93 -36.72 -27.71
CA ALA A 299 -24.21 -36.49 -26.44
C ALA A 299 -23.10 -37.56 -26.34
N LEU A 300 -21.83 -37.13 -26.34
CA LEU A 300 -20.68 -37.99 -26.03
C LEU A 300 -20.55 -38.07 -24.49
N GLU A 301 -20.91 -39.23 -23.94
CA GLU A 301 -20.60 -39.53 -22.54
C GLU A 301 -19.14 -40.00 -22.43
N PRO A 302 -18.39 -39.56 -21.38
CA PRO A 302 -17.03 -40.04 -21.18
C PRO A 302 -16.96 -41.56 -21.04
N GLY A 303 -16.14 -42.17 -21.88
CA GLY A 303 -15.94 -43.63 -21.86
C GLY A 303 -16.84 -44.44 -22.80
N THR A 304 -17.71 -43.83 -23.61
CA THR A 304 -18.50 -44.51 -24.64
C THR A 304 -17.74 -44.56 -25.98
N MET A 305 -17.58 -45.73 -26.55
CA MET A 305 -17.12 -45.91 -27.94
C MET A 305 -18.35 -45.97 -28.86
N GLN A 306 -18.45 -45.01 -29.76
CA GLN A 306 -19.49 -45.00 -30.78
C GLN A 306 -18.94 -45.59 -32.09
N GLU A 307 -19.60 -46.59 -32.64
CA GLU A 307 -19.26 -47.10 -33.97
C GLU A 307 -19.58 -46.06 -35.04
N LEU A 308 -18.60 -45.78 -35.88
CA LEU A 308 -18.74 -44.87 -37.01
C LEU A 308 -19.20 -45.61 -38.25
N GLY A 309 -20.07 -45.01 -39.04
CA GLY A 309 -20.47 -45.52 -40.34
C GLY A 309 -19.35 -45.47 -41.37
N ALA A 310 -19.46 -46.27 -42.43
CA ALA A 310 -18.47 -46.26 -43.49
C ALA A 310 -18.36 -44.89 -44.17
N GLY A 311 -17.15 -44.31 -44.12
CA GLY A 311 -16.86 -42.96 -44.64
C GLY A 311 -17.06 -41.82 -43.67
N GLU A 312 -17.43 -42.08 -42.41
CA GLU A 312 -17.47 -41.07 -41.37
C GLU A 312 -16.10 -40.93 -40.69
N GLU A 313 -15.67 -39.72 -40.49
CA GLU A 313 -14.46 -39.38 -39.75
C GLU A 313 -14.83 -38.52 -38.54
N VAL A 314 -14.25 -38.83 -37.38
CA VAL A 314 -14.37 -37.95 -36.19
C VAL A 314 -13.22 -36.98 -36.19
N GLU A 315 -13.51 -35.71 -36.33
CA GLU A 315 -12.57 -34.64 -36.11
C GLU A 315 -12.81 -34.07 -34.70
N PHE A 316 -11.89 -34.36 -33.80
CA PHE A 316 -11.90 -33.69 -32.49
C PHE A 316 -11.51 -32.22 -32.64
N SER A 317 -12.29 -31.34 -32.05
CA SER A 317 -11.89 -29.95 -31.90
C SER A 317 -10.53 -29.94 -31.22
N LYS A 318 -9.50 -29.50 -31.93
CA LYS A 318 -8.20 -29.23 -31.30
C LYS A 318 -8.38 -27.98 -30.47
N PRO A 319 -8.39 -28.07 -29.11
CA PRO A 319 -8.45 -26.87 -28.31
C PRO A 319 -7.27 -26.00 -28.70
N PRO A 320 -7.49 -24.72 -28.98
CA PRO A 320 -6.37 -23.83 -29.22
C PRO A 320 -5.52 -23.82 -27.95
N ASP A 321 -4.27 -24.26 -28.09
CA ASP A 321 -3.30 -24.27 -27.00
C ASP A 321 -3.30 -22.92 -26.25
N ALA A 322 -3.17 -22.92 -24.90
CA ALA A 322 -3.13 -21.70 -24.11
C ALA A 322 -2.01 -20.75 -24.54
N GLY A 323 -1.17 -21.20 -25.47
CA GLY A 323 -0.01 -20.52 -25.99
C GLY A 323 1.19 -20.72 -25.06
N ASN A 324 2.30 -21.21 -25.59
CA ASN A 324 3.55 -21.42 -24.86
C ASN A 324 4.09 -20.14 -24.17
N ASN A 325 3.51 -18.98 -24.48
CA ASN A 325 3.98 -17.67 -24.01
C ASN A 325 3.17 -17.11 -22.81
N TYR A 326 2.15 -17.83 -22.32
CA TYR A 326 1.33 -17.33 -21.20
C TYR A 326 2.16 -17.00 -19.94
N PRO A 327 3.06 -17.85 -19.43
CA PRO A 327 3.85 -17.54 -18.25
C PRO A 327 4.75 -16.31 -18.44
N ASP A 328 5.39 -16.18 -19.59
CA ASP A 328 6.27 -15.06 -19.90
C ASP A 328 5.50 -13.75 -20.05
N PHE A 329 4.33 -13.79 -20.68
CA PHE A 329 3.44 -12.64 -20.81
C PHE A 329 2.97 -12.16 -19.42
N MET A 330 2.44 -13.07 -18.60
CA MET A 330 2.00 -12.73 -17.23
C MET A 330 3.14 -12.16 -16.41
N ARG A 331 4.34 -12.76 -16.47
CA ARG A 331 5.52 -12.28 -15.80
C ARG A 331 5.86 -10.84 -16.20
N GLN A 332 5.90 -10.52 -17.47
CA GLN A 332 6.17 -9.16 -17.97
C GLN A 332 5.12 -8.15 -17.49
N GLN A 333 3.86 -8.52 -17.52
CA GLN A 333 2.79 -7.64 -17.06
C GLN A 333 2.84 -7.41 -15.55
N LEU A 334 3.12 -8.45 -14.76
CA LEU A 334 3.27 -8.36 -13.31
C LEU A 334 4.54 -7.58 -12.91
N MET A 335 5.64 -7.67 -13.66
CA MET A 335 6.82 -6.81 -13.47
C MET A 335 6.46 -5.33 -13.67
N ALA A 336 5.65 -5.00 -14.67
CA ALA A 336 5.21 -3.63 -14.89
C ALA A 336 4.22 -3.15 -13.80
N ALA A 337 3.38 -4.03 -13.26
CA ALA A 337 2.51 -3.74 -12.11
C ALA A 337 3.35 -3.55 -10.84
N ALA A 338 4.37 -4.36 -10.62
CA ALA A 338 5.35 -4.24 -9.54
C ALA A 338 6.05 -2.88 -9.56
N ALA A 339 6.61 -2.52 -10.71
CA ALA A 339 7.26 -1.22 -10.90
C ALA A 339 6.33 -0.04 -10.61
N GLY A 340 5.10 -0.06 -11.11
CA GLY A 340 4.12 1.01 -10.91
C GLY A 340 3.54 1.10 -9.50
N SER A 341 3.49 -0.02 -8.76
CA SER A 341 3.06 -0.04 -7.34
C SER A 341 4.20 0.28 -6.37
N GLY A 342 5.46 0.22 -6.82
CA GLY A 342 6.65 0.39 -6.00
C GLY A 342 6.88 -0.78 -5.05
N THR A 343 6.48 -2.00 -5.46
CA THR A 343 6.72 -3.25 -4.73
C THR A 343 7.51 -4.18 -5.65
N PRO A 344 8.60 -4.81 -5.20
CA PRO A 344 9.36 -5.75 -6.01
C PRO A 344 8.50 -6.90 -6.54
N TYR A 345 8.84 -7.39 -7.75
CA TYR A 345 8.12 -8.49 -8.40
C TYR A 345 8.05 -9.74 -7.53
N GLU A 346 9.16 -10.08 -6.88
CA GLU A 346 9.30 -11.24 -6.02
C GLU A 346 8.38 -11.15 -4.78
N ILE A 347 8.25 -9.94 -4.22
CA ILE A 347 7.34 -9.69 -3.10
C ILE A 347 5.88 -9.70 -3.58
N LEU A 348 5.62 -9.14 -4.77
CA LEU A 348 4.29 -9.07 -5.36
C LEU A 348 3.73 -10.46 -5.65
N THR A 349 4.55 -11.34 -6.24
CA THR A 349 4.11 -12.64 -6.77
C THR A 349 4.47 -13.81 -5.88
N GLY A 350 5.50 -13.68 -5.03
CA GLY A 350 6.12 -14.79 -4.31
C GLY A 350 6.99 -15.68 -5.22
N ASP A 351 7.20 -15.31 -6.48
CA ASP A 351 8.00 -16.07 -7.44
C ASP A 351 9.50 -15.78 -7.24
N MET A 352 10.19 -16.72 -6.64
CA MET A 352 11.63 -16.64 -6.36
C MET A 352 12.49 -17.34 -7.43
N ARG A 353 11.89 -17.83 -8.53
CA ARG A 353 12.61 -18.56 -9.58
C ARG A 353 13.60 -17.66 -10.31
N GLY A 354 14.84 -18.12 -10.40
CA GLY A 354 15.91 -17.44 -11.14
C GLY A 354 16.53 -16.23 -10.44
N ILE A 355 16.16 -15.94 -9.18
CA ILE A 355 16.82 -14.92 -8.38
C ILE A 355 17.91 -15.56 -7.50
N ASN A 356 19.06 -14.91 -7.41
CA ASN A 356 20.10 -15.29 -6.47
C ASN A 356 20.07 -14.38 -5.21
N ASP A 357 20.69 -14.85 -4.11
CA ASP A 357 20.69 -14.14 -2.83
C ASP A 357 21.22 -12.71 -2.92
N ARG A 358 22.22 -12.46 -3.76
CA ARG A 358 22.80 -11.12 -3.92
C ARG A 358 21.82 -10.17 -4.59
N ALA A 359 21.15 -10.64 -5.66
CA ALA A 359 20.13 -9.84 -6.35
C ALA A 359 18.93 -9.58 -5.45
N LEU A 360 18.44 -10.60 -4.74
CA LEU A 360 17.35 -10.45 -3.77
C LEU A 360 17.69 -9.41 -2.68
N ARG A 361 18.91 -9.44 -2.15
CA ARG A 361 19.38 -8.47 -1.15
C ARG A 361 19.32 -7.03 -1.69
N VAL A 362 19.79 -6.79 -2.91
CA VAL A 362 19.74 -5.46 -3.54
C VAL A 362 18.31 -4.98 -3.69
N VAL A 363 17.43 -5.83 -4.22
CA VAL A 363 16.00 -5.52 -4.41
C VAL A 363 15.31 -5.19 -3.09
N LEU A 364 15.55 -6.01 -2.04
CA LEU A 364 14.98 -5.77 -0.71
C LEU A 364 15.52 -4.47 -0.09
N ASN A 365 16.81 -4.16 -0.24
CA ASN A 365 17.40 -2.94 0.31
C ASN A 365 16.82 -1.68 -0.36
N GLU A 366 16.62 -1.68 -1.68
CA GLU A 366 15.98 -0.55 -2.37
C GLU A 366 14.51 -0.39 -1.94
N PHE A 367 13.78 -1.48 -1.79
CA PHE A 367 12.41 -1.46 -1.29
C PHE A 367 12.35 -0.91 0.14
N ARG A 368 13.19 -1.40 1.04
CA ARG A 368 13.29 -0.95 2.44
C ARG A 368 13.66 0.52 2.54
N ARG A 369 14.63 1.00 1.76
CA ARG A 369 15.02 2.43 1.72
C ARG A 369 13.83 3.33 1.39
N ARG A 370 12.99 2.93 0.43
CA ARG A 370 11.79 3.69 0.08
C ARG A 370 10.77 3.69 1.22
N LEU A 371 10.59 2.57 1.89
CA LEU A 371 9.69 2.46 3.04
C LEU A 371 10.19 3.28 4.23
N GLU A 372 11.49 3.26 4.54
CA GLU A 372 12.09 4.12 5.57
C GLU A 372 11.81 5.61 5.31
N GLN A 373 11.97 6.05 4.08
CA GLN A 373 11.63 7.42 3.72
C GLN A 373 10.16 7.74 4.06
N LEU A 374 9.22 6.85 3.73
CA LEU A 374 7.79 7.04 4.02
C LEU A 374 7.49 6.96 5.51
N GLN A 375 8.13 6.04 6.26
CA GLN A 375 8.00 5.96 7.71
C GLN A 375 8.27 7.32 8.36
N PHE A 376 9.38 7.98 8.01
CA PHE A 376 9.77 9.24 8.64
C PHE A 376 9.07 10.47 8.05
N SER A 377 8.90 10.55 6.73
CA SER A 377 8.31 11.74 6.08
C SER A 377 6.79 11.80 6.21
N VAL A 378 6.11 10.66 6.28
CA VAL A 378 4.65 10.59 6.35
C VAL A 378 4.21 10.16 7.75
N TYR A 379 4.47 8.91 8.15
CA TYR A 379 3.86 8.36 9.38
C TYR A 379 4.43 8.98 10.65
N VAL A 380 5.74 9.13 10.79
CA VAL A 380 6.33 9.79 11.95
C VAL A 380 5.96 11.27 11.98
N HIS A 381 6.06 11.96 10.83
CA HIS A 381 5.84 13.39 10.78
C HIS A 381 4.38 13.80 10.92
N GLN A 382 3.47 13.12 10.21
CA GLN A 382 2.04 13.52 10.12
C GLN A 382 1.14 12.82 11.15
N LEU A 383 1.56 11.67 11.72
CA LEU A 383 0.79 10.91 12.70
C LEU A 383 1.49 10.87 14.06
N CYS A 384 2.65 10.21 14.16
CA CYS A 384 3.24 9.87 15.46
C CYS A 384 3.63 11.11 16.30
N ARG A 385 4.32 12.07 15.66
CA ARG A 385 4.72 13.32 16.35
C ARG A 385 3.53 14.15 16.83
N PRO A 386 2.51 14.43 15.99
CA PRO A 386 1.33 15.17 16.45
C PRO A 386 0.53 14.45 17.54
N VAL A 387 0.39 13.11 17.45
CA VAL A 387 -0.25 12.32 18.49
C VAL A 387 0.51 12.44 19.80
N ARG A 388 1.84 12.26 19.78
CA ARG A 388 2.68 12.40 20.98
C ARG A 388 2.58 13.79 21.60
N ALA A 389 2.51 14.82 20.76
CA ALA A 389 2.35 16.20 21.23
C ALA A 389 0.98 16.40 21.91
N ALA A 390 -0.09 15.93 21.30
CA ALA A 390 -1.44 16.01 21.88
C ALA A 390 -1.55 15.18 23.16
N TRP A 391 -0.96 13.98 23.19
CA TRP A 391 -0.90 13.13 24.36
C TRP A 391 -0.19 13.80 25.54
N MET A 392 1.00 14.39 25.29
CA MET A 392 1.76 15.10 26.31
C MET A 392 0.99 16.31 26.83
N ASP A 393 0.39 17.11 25.93
CA ASP A 393 -0.43 18.26 26.33
C ASP A 393 -1.61 17.82 27.21
N MET A 394 -2.28 16.71 26.88
CA MET A 394 -3.39 16.17 27.66
C MET A 394 -2.95 15.57 28.99
N ALA A 395 -1.82 14.87 29.05
CA ALA A 395 -1.27 14.31 30.28
C ALA A 395 -0.94 15.40 31.30
N VAL A 396 -0.38 16.53 30.83
CA VAL A 396 -0.09 17.68 31.70
C VAL A 396 -1.37 18.43 32.08
N LEU A 397 -2.29 18.67 31.15
CA LEU A 397 -3.56 19.36 31.40
C LEU A 397 -4.46 18.61 32.38
N SER A 398 -4.45 17.29 32.31
CA SER A 398 -5.24 16.42 33.22
C SER A 398 -4.61 16.30 34.63
N GLY A 399 -3.36 16.74 34.79
CA GLY A 399 -2.62 16.58 36.04
C GLY A 399 -2.03 15.20 36.29
N VAL A 400 -2.17 14.26 35.35
CA VAL A 400 -1.54 12.93 35.39
C VAL A 400 -0.02 13.04 35.35
N LEU A 401 0.49 14.01 34.60
CA LEU A 401 1.90 14.33 34.53
C LEU A 401 2.12 15.76 35.05
N VAL A 402 2.86 15.92 36.18
CA VAL A 402 3.17 17.22 36.77
C VAL A 402 4.54 17.67 36.32
N LEU A 403 4.59 18.75 35.52
CA LEU A 403 5.79 19.38 35.01
C LEU A 403 5.64 20.90 35.12
N ASP A 404 6.25 21.51 36.16
CA ASP A 404 6.06 22.93 36.50
C ASP A 404 6.51 23.88 35.38
N ASP A 405 7.51 23.51 34.61
CA ASP A 405 8.09 24.32 33.53
C ASP A 405 7.65 23.86 32.09
N TYR A 406 6.60 23.04 32.01
CA TYR A 406 6.15 22.49 30.73
C TYR A 406 5.89 23.55 29.67
N ALA A 407 5.20 24.62 30.02
CA ALA A 407 4.86 25.69 29.06
C ALA A 407 6.10 26.31 28.40
N GLN A 408 7.18 26.50 29.18
CA GLN A 408 8.43 27.08 28.73
C GLN A 408 9.30 26.09 27.97
N LYS A 409 9.34 24.82 28.42
CA LYS A 409 10.22 23.77 27.90
C LYS A 409 9.50 22.72 27.07
N ARG A 410 8.26 22.99 26.65
CA ARG A 410 7.43 22.02 25.88
C ARG A 410 8.18 21.34 24.74
N ARG A 411 9.00 22.10 23.99
CA ARG A 411 9.79 21.56 22.88
C ARG A 411 10.85 20.56 23.33
N GLN A 412 11.39 20.69 24.52
CA GLN A 412 12.40 19.78 25.08
C GLN A 412 11.72 18.46 25.49
N TYR A 413 10.58 18.51 26.17
CA TYR A 413 9.81 17.37 26.61
C TYR A 413 9.22 16.55 25.42
N LEU A 414 8.97 17.21 24.29
CA LEU A 414 8.49 16.56 23.07
C LEU A 414 9.60 15.90 22.24
N ARG A 415 10.88 16.08 22.61
CA ARG A 415 11.97 15.42 21.91
C ARG A 415 11.86 13.92 22.09
N THR A 416 11.72 13.22 20.97
CA THR A 416 11.45 11.79 20.95
C THR A 416 12.13 11.20 19.72
N ARG A 417 12.86 10.11 19.91
CA ARG A 417 13.36 9.28 18.83
C ARG A 417 12.28 8.27 18.48
N TRP A 418 11.98 8.13 17.21
CA TRP A 418 11.00 7.18 16.71
C TRP A 418 11.71 5.95 16.15
N VAL A 419 11.28 4.78 16.61
CA VAL A 419 11.91 3.51 16.29
C VAL A 419 10.86 2.64 15.57
N PRO A 420 10.95 2.54 14.22
CA PRO A 420 10.19 1.54 13.48
C PRO A 420 10.69 0.14 13.81
N GLN A 421 9.88 -0.86 13.52
CA GLN A 421 10.31 -2.26 13.59
C GLN A 421 11.53 -2.49 12.70
N GLY A 422 12.55 -3.15 13.23
CA GLY A 422 13.71 -3.57 12.47
C GLY A 422 13.37 -4.69 11.47
N TRP A 423 14.16 -4.79 10.39
CA TRP A 423 14.05 -5.90 9.46
C TRP A 423 14.93 -7.06 9.87
N ALA A 424 14.43 -8.27 9.66
CA ALA A 424 15.21 -9.47 9.87
C ALA A 424 16.46 -9.50 8.98
N TYR A 425 17.49 -10.12 9.50
CA TYR A 425 18.73 -10.34 8.75
C TYR A 425 18.49 -11.27 7.55
N ILE A 426 19.13 -10.97 6.45
CA ILE A 426 19.09 -11.84 5.25
C ILE A 426 20.15 -12.93 5.40
N GLN A 427 21.33 -12.56 5.91
CA GLN A 427 22.42 -13.50 6.25
C GLN A 427 22.84 -13.26 7.71
N PRO A 428 22.23 -13.95 8.67
CA PRO A 428 22.34 -13.59 10.08
C PRO A 428 23.79 -13.52 10.59
N VAL A 429 24.62 -14.50 10.26
CA VAL A 429 26.01 -14.53 10.72
C VAL A 429 26.83 -13.36 10.17
N GLN A 430 26.81 -13.17 8.84
CA GLN A 430 27.56 -12.09 8.19
C GLN A 430 27.05 -10.70 8.59
N ASP A 431 25.73 -10.53 8.72
CA ASP A 431 25.15 -9.26 9.09
C ASP A 431 25.50 -8.90 10.54
N VAL A 432 25.51 -9.86 11.48
CA VAL A 432 25.93 -9.63 12.87
C VAL A 432 27.43 -9.34 12.94
N GLN A 433 28.28 -10.08 12.22
CA GLN A 433 29.72 -9.82 12.16
C GLN A 433 30.03 -8.43 11.58
N ALA A 434 29.38 -8.05 10.48
CA ALA A 434 29.54 -6.73 9.88
C ALA A 434 29.20 -5.61 10.87
N ARG A 435 28.07 -5.73 11.58
CA ARG A 435 27.65 -4.75 12.60
C ARG A 435 28.61 -4.70 13.79
N ALA A 436 29.11 -5.85 14.24
CA ALA A 436 30.13 -5.88 15.30
C ALA A 436 31.41 -5.17 14.85
N MET A 437 31.83 -5.36 13.59
CA MET A 437 32.97 -4.66 13.01
C MET A 437 32.73 -3.15 12.87
N GLU A 438 31.54 -2.70 12.45
CA GLU A 438 31.18 -1.28 12.38
C GLU A 438 31.29 -0.60 13.75
N VAL A 439 30.82 -1.26 14.81
CA VAL A 439 30.93 -0.75 16.19
C VAL A 439 32.38 -0.73 16.65
N ARG A 440 33.16 -1.80 16.41
CA ARG A 440 34.59 -1.87 16.75
C ARG A 440 35.42 -0.82 16.01
N ALA A 441 35.10 -0.53 14.75
CA ALA A 441 35.74 0.50 13.93
C ALA A 441 35.30 1.94 14.27
N GLY A 442 34.31 2.11 15.16
CA GLY A 442 33.80 3.42 15.55
C GLY A 442 32.89 4.09 14.52
N PHE A 443 32.44 3.37 13.50
CA PHE A 443 31.52 3.89 12.49
C PHE A 443 30.07 4.00 13.02
N SER A 444 29.73 3.24 14.05
CA SER A 444 28.42 3.25 14.69
C SER A 444 28.54 2.93 16.18
N SER A 445 27.53 3.31 16.97
CA SER A 445 27.45 2.88 18.37
C SER A 445 26.67 1.59 18.53
N ARG A 446 26.92 0.83 19.61
CA ARG A 446 26.14 -0.35 19.98
C ARG A 446 24.66 0.00 20.13
N SER A 447 24.37 1.11 20.78
CA SER A 447 22.99 1.60 20.94
C SER A 447 22.28 1.86 19.61
N GLU A 448 23.00 2.37 18.60
CA GLU A 448 22.47 2.54 17.25
C GLU A 448 22.14 1.19 16.60
N MET A 449 23.01 0.19 16.78
CA MET A 449 22.78 -1.14 16.21
C MET A 449 21.58 -1.84 16.85
N VAL A 450 21.42 -1.73 18.17
CA VAL A 450 20.26 -2.28 18.87
C VAL A 450 18.97 -1.59 18.39
N LEU A 451 19.00 -0.26 18.26
CA LEU A 451 17.83 0.49 17.74
C LEU A 451 17.43 0.10 16.31
N ARG A 452 18.40 -0.20 15.44
CA ARG A 452 18.14 -0.71 14.07
C ARG A 452 17.44 -2.07 14.05
N THR A 453 17.52 -2.84 15.12
CA THR A 453 16.75 -4.08 15.27
C THR A 453 15.35 -3.86 15.83
N GLY A 454 15.00 -2.62 16.20
CA GLY A 454 13.69 -2.26 16.75
C GLY A 454 13.62 -2.31 18.27
N TYR A 455 14.74 -2.60 18.96
CA TYR A 455 14.82 -2.65 20.41
C TYR A 455 15.44 -1.38 21.00
N ASP A 456 15.17 -1.17 22.27
CA ASP A 456 15.81 -0.11 23.04
C ASP A 456 17.09 -0.62 23.71
N ALA A 457 18.18 0.11 23.54
CA ALA A 457 19.48 -0.33 24.06
C ALA A 457 19.52 -0.42 25.59
N GLU A 458 18.87 0.53 26.28
CA GLU A 458 18.83 0.53 27.76
C GLU A 458 18.00 -0.64 28.27
N THR A 459 16.86 -0.94 27.64
CA THR A 459 16.03 -2.10 27.99
C THR A 459 16.79 -3.40 27.79
N VAL A 460 17.47 -3.54 26.63
CA VAL A 460 18.29 -4.73 26.33
C VAL A 460 19.44 -4.87 27.33
N ASP A 461 20.07 -3.78 27.77
CA ASP A 461 21.13 -3.81 28.78
C ASP A 461 20.63 -4.23 30.16
N LEU A 462 19.44 -3.74 30.57
CA LEU A 462 18.81 -4.15 31.82
C LEU A 462 18.42 -5.63 31.81
N GLU A 463 17.86 -6.11 30.69
CA GLU A 463 17.50 -7.52 30.50
C GLU A 463 18.75 -8.41 30.53
N ASN A 464 19.80 -8.03 29.81
CA ASN A 464 21.07 -8.76 29.83
C ASN A 464 21.69 -8.81 31.23
N ALA A 465 21.66 -7.71 31.98
CA ALA A 465 22.16 -7.67 33.35
C ALA A 465 21.34 -8.58 34.28
N ALA A 466 20.02 -8.58 34.14
CA ALA A 466 19.14 -9.47 34.89
C ALA A 466 19.35 -10.96 34.54
N ASP A 467 19.55 -11.26 33.25
CA ASP A 467 19.84 -12.61 32.76
C ASP A 467 21.19 -13.10 33.27
N LEU A 468 22.23 -12.25 33.25
CA LEU A 468 23.54 -12.58 33.78
C LEU A 468 23.51 -12.87 35.29
N ALA A 469 22.79 -12.05 36.05
CA ALA A 469 22.59 -12.26 37.47
C ALA A 469 21.87 -13.59 37.77
N ARG A 470 20.84 -13.92 37.00
CA ARG A 470 20.09 -15.17 37.10
C ARG A 470 20.94 -16.37 36.71
N ALA A 471 21.68 -16.27 35.60
CA ALA A 471 22.59 -17.32 35.17
C ALA A 471 23.66 -17.62 36.23
N THR A 472 24.27 -16.59 36.80
CA THR A 472 25.26 -16.72 37.88
C THR A 472 24.64 -17.41 39.11
N ALA A 473 23.44 -17.02 39.52
CA ALA A 473 22.73 -17.63 40.65
C ALA A 473 22.42 -19.11 40.44
N LEU A 474 22.15 -19.53 39.20
CA LEU A 474 21.83 -20.90 38.81
C LEU A 474 23.07 -21.72 38.38
N GLY A 475 24.27 -21.14 38.38
CA GLY A 475 25.47 -21.79 37.93
C GLY A 475 25.51 -22.08 36.42
N LEU A 476 24.72 -21.33 35.60
CA LEU A 476 24.69 -21.45 34.15
C LEU A 476 25.81 -20.58 33.54
N ASN A 477 26.48 -21.12 32.51
CA ASN A 477 27.50 -20.39 31.76
C ASN A 477 27.06 -20.26 30.30
N TYR A 478 26.79 -19.02 29.86
CA TYR A 478 26.43 -18.71 28.48
C TYR A 478 27.60 -18.21 27.61
N ASN A 479 28.84 -18.26 28.12
CA ASN A 479 30.03 -17.85 27.36
C ASN A 479 30.40 -18.91 26.31
N THR A 480 29.52 -19.07 25.32
CA THR A 480 29.82 -19.89 24.13
C THR A 480 30.55 -19.12 23.03
N LEU A 481 30.68 -17.78 23.15
CA LEU A 481 31.33 -16.95 22.14
C LEU A 481 32.86 -16.95 22.21
N ASP A 482 33.43 -17.25 23.38
CA ASP A 482 34.90 -17.36 23.53
C ASP A 482 35.48 -18.68 22.98
N ALA A 483 34.60 -19.66 22.69
CA ALA A 483 35.04 -20.97 22.14
C ALA A 483 35.24 -20.97 20.62
N VAL A 484 34.82 -19.92 19.91
CA VAL A 484 34.91 -19.84 18.44
C VAL A 484 36.19 -19.13 17.98
N GLU A 485 36.83 -18.33 18.84
CA GLU A 485 38.09 -17.64 18.48
C GLU A 485 39.35 -18.54 18.58
N ASP A 486 39.29 -19.69 19.27
CA ASP A 486 40.48 -20.54 19.52
C ASP A 486 40.66 -21.68 18.49
N THR A 487 39.77 -21.86 17.53
CA THR A 487 39.87 -22.96 16.55
C THR A 487 40.50 -22.59 15.20
N ASP A 488 40.59 -21.29 14.87
CA ASP A 488 41.13 -20.86 13.55
C ASP A 488 42.67 -20.60 13.53
N ASP A 489 43.35 -20.62 14.69
CA ASP A 489 44.78 -20.32 14.75
C ASP A 489 45.69 -21.59 14.83
N LYS A 490 45.15 -22.80 14.66
CA LYS A 490 45.92 -24.03 14.77
C LYS A 490 46.06 -24.89 13.51
N GLU A 491 45.65 -24.43 12.36
CA GLU A 491 45.90 -25.13 11.09
C GLU A 491 46.55 -24.21 10.06
N GLN A 492 47.89 -23.98 10.22
CA GLN A 492 48.81 -23.81 9.11
C GLN A 492 50.17 -24.35 9.51
N PRO A 493 50.70 -25.43 8.87
CA PRO A 493 52.12 -25.75 8.86
C PRO A 493 52.90 -24.92 7.85
#